data_97e9ca93145aeddc355796ee601e50e9
#
_entry.id   97e9ca93145aeddc355796ee601e50e9
#
_cell.length_a   1.000
_cell.length_b   1.000
_cell.length_c   1.000
_cell.angle_alpha   90.00
_cell.angle_beta   90.00
_cell.angle_gamma   90.00
#
_symmetry.space_group_name_H-M   'P 1'
#
loop_
_entity.id
_entity.type
_entity.pdbx_description
1 polymer ?
#
loop_
_entity_poly.entity_id
_entity_poly.type
_entity_poly.pdbx_seq_one_letter_code
_entity_poly.pdbx_strand_id
1 'polypeptide(L)'
;MELKEYQLKALEQVRQYLAALNTWRATYNRVADSEGKDAAPDFPLKAWEQVSGPFYHSRKNGLGEYLPNFCLKIPTGGGKTLLAVKTIDLVQSMYLKRKTGMVLWVVPSDAIYKQTIKNLKDRDHPYRQHLDIASGGKTIIREKADHFTPEDVAENLVVMMLMLPSAWRENRETLRLFRDNGGFTEFFPSEDNYPGHAALLAKYPNLDVFSGEFEIFPKQVKTSLGNTLKILSPIIVLDEGHKAYGENSQKALYGFNPCIIVELSATPLDKSNSLVDIGGMELNRGA
;
A
#
# COMPACT_ATOMS: atom_id res chain seq x y z
N MET A 1 -7.22 -8.60 23.17
CA MET A 1 -7.99 -9.46 22.22
C MET A 1 -7.08 -10.60 21.82
N GLU A 2 -7.41 -11.83 22.20
CA GLU A 2 -6.64 -13.01 21.80
C GLU A 2 -6.96 -13.40 20.36
N LEU A 3 -5.92 -13.81 19.63
CA LEU A 3 -6.08 -14.31 18.27
C LEU A 3 -6.60 -15.74 18.28
N LYS A 4 -7.54 -16.05 17.42
CA LYS A 4 -8.02 -17.40 17.21
C LYS A 4 -6.98 -18.23 16.45
N GLU A 5 -7.06 -19.55 16.56
CA GLU A 5 -6.09 -20.47 15.93
C GLU A 5 -5.93 -20.23 14.42
N TYR A 6 -7.03 -20.05 13.69
CA TYR A 6 -6.97 -19.78 12.26
C TYR A 6 -6.30 -18.43 11.93
N GLN A 7 -6.44 -17.42 12.81
CA GLN A 7 -5.78 -16.13 12.64
C GLN A 7 -4.26 -16.26 12.86
N LEU A 8 -3.85 -17.06 13.84
CA LEU A 8 -2.43 -17.37 14.05
C LEU A 8 -1.83 -18.08 12.86
N LYS A 9 -2.52 -19.09 12.30
CA LYS A 9 -2.10 -19.80 11.08
C LYS A 9 -1.98 -18.84 9.88
N ALA A 10 -2.97 -17.96 9.71
CA ALA A 10 -2.94 -16.94 8.65
C ALA A 10 -1.71 -16.04 8.76
N LEU A 11 -1.42 -15.52 9.95
CA LEU A 11 -0.26 -14.66 10.19
C LEU A 11 1.06 -15.43 10.01
N GLU A 12 1.09 -16.71 10.32
CA GLU A 12 2.29 -17.55 10.08
C GLU A 12 2.57 -17.71 8.58
N GLN A 13 1.55 -17.91 7.76
CA GLN A 13 1.71 -17.93 6.30
C GLN A 13 2.23 -16.59 5.77
N VAL A 14 1.72 -15.48 6.30
CA VAL A 14 2.23 -14.15 5.96
C VAL A 14 3.70 -14.03 6.34
N ARG A 15 4.12 -14.48 7.54
CA ARG A 15 5.53 -14.46 7.97
C ARG A 15 6.43 -15.23 7.01
N GLN A 16 6.02 -16.43 6.62
CA GLN A 16 6.77 -17.27 5.68
C GLN A 16 6.95 -16.57 4.33
N TYR A 17 5.89 -15.97 3.80
CA TYR A 17 5.98 -15.22 2.54
C TYR A 17 6.88 -13.99 2.65
N LEU A 18 6.77 -13.19 3.72
CA LEU A 18 7.63 -12.03 3.93
C LEU A 18 9.11 -12.40 4.11
N ALA A 19 9.39 -13.53 4.77
CA ALA A 19 10.75 -14.05 4.89
C ALA A 19 11.31 -14.45 3.51
N ALA A 20 10.53 -15.17 2.71
CA ALA A 20 10.90 -15.56 1.35
C ALA A 20 11.10 -14.31 0.45
N LEU A 21 10.23 -13.28 0.57
CA LEU A 21 10.39 -12.01 -0.13
C LEU A 21 11.74 -11.34 0.16
N ASN A 22 12.18 -11.32 1.41
CA ASN A 22 13.48 -10.75 1.78
C ASN A 22 14.64 -11.48 1.11
N THR A 23 14.60 -12.83 1.10
CA THR A 23 15.62 -13.65 0.47
C THR A 23 15.71 -13.39 -1.02
N TRP A 24 14.58 -13.41 -1.72
CA TRP A 24 14.53 -13.22 -3.16
C TRP A 24 14.76 -11.76 -3.59
N ARG A 25 14.37 -10.80 -2.77
CA ARG A 25 14.70 -9.38 -2.98
C ARG A 25 16.21 -9.13 -2.91
N ALA A 26 16.92 -9.78 -1.99
CA ALA A 26 18.37 -9.70 -1.93
C ALA A 26 19.03 -10.26 -3.20
N THR A 27 18.49 -11.37 -3.73
CA THR A 27 18.94 -11.93 -5.01
C THR A 27 18.63 -11.00 -6.19
N TYR A 28 17.40 -10.43 -6.22
CA TYR A 28 17.03 -9.44 -7.22
C TYR A 28 18.01 -8.26 -7.23
N ASN A 29 18.29 -7.65 -6.08
CA ASN A 29 19.18 -6.49 -5.98
C ASN A 29 20.59 -6.84 -6.50
N ARG A 30 21.13 -7.97 -6.11
CA ARG A 30 22.47 -8.42 -6.56
C ARG A 30 22.54 -8.57 -8.07
N VAL A 31 21.52 -9.21 -8.69
CA VAL A 31 21.49 -9.40 -10.15
C VAL A 31 21.24 -8.07 -10.85
N ALA A 32 20.33 -7.24 -10.35
CA ALA A 32 20.05 -5.94 -10.92
C ALA A 32 21.27 -5.01 -10.93
N ASP A 33 22.10 -5.09 -9.87
CA ASP A 33 23.34 -4.29 -9.76
C ASP A 33 24.44 -4.80 -10.71
N SER A 34 24.51 -6.11 -10.97
CA SER A 34 25.57 -6.71 -11.80
C SER A 34 25.20 -6.83 -13.27
N GLU A 35 23.96 -7.13 -13.61
CA GLU A 35 23.49 -7.51 -14.95
C GLU A 35 22.34 -6.64 -15.47
N GLY A 36 21.83 -5.74 -14.62
CA GLY A 36 20.70 -4.86 -14.93
C GLY A 36 19.36 -5.41 -14.46
N LYS A 37 18.37 -4.51 -14.35
CA LYS A 37 17.03 -4.82 -13.81
C LYS A 37 16.26 -5.83 -14.66
N ASP A 38 16.51 -5.88 -15.97
CA ASP A 38 15.82 -6.79 -16.90
C ASP A 38 16.28 -8.26 -16.74
N ALA A 39 17.49 -8.47 -16.25
CA ALA A 39 18.04 -9.79 -15.96
C ALA A 39 17.62 -10.31 -14.58
N ALA A 40 17.15 -9.41 -13.70
CA ALA A 40 16.81 -9.75 -12.33
C ALA A 40 15.47 -10.54 -12.24
N PRO A 41 15.39 -11.55 -11.37
CA PRO A 41 14.20 -12.39 -11.26
C PRO A 41 12.99 -11.62 -10.72
N ASP A 42 11.78 -12.05 -11.09
CA ASP A 42 10.55 -11.63 -10.43
C ASP A 42 10.56 -12.17 -8.99
N PHE A 43 11.07 -11.37 -8.06
CA PHE A 43 11.28 -11.82 -6.69
C PHE A 43 9.98 -12.10 -5.92
N PRO A 44 8.84 -11.40 -6.14
CA PRO A 44 7.57 -11.78 -5.57
C PRO A 44 7.07 -13.15 -6.04
N LEU A 45 7.18 -13.44 -7.34
CA LEU A 45 6.85 -14.74 -7.90
C LEU A 45 7.73 -15.86 -7.29
N LYS A 46 9.04 -15.63 -7.21
CA LYS A 46 9.97 -16.62 -6.63
C LYS A 46 9.70 -16.89 -5.15
N ALA A 47 9.40 -15.84 -4.39
CA ALA A 47 8.99 -16.00 -3.00
C ALA A 47 7.66 -16.78 -2.88
N TRP A 48 6.73 -16.53 -3.78
CA TRP A 48 5.44 -17.21 -3.81
C TRP A 48 5.59 -18.70 -4.16
N GLU A 49 6.36 -19.03 -5.20
CA GLU A 49 6.65 -20.42 -5.59
C GLU A 49 7.21 -21.24 -4.42
N GLN A 50 8.01 -20.60 -3.55
CA GLN A 50 8.62 -21.23 -2.39
C GLN A 50 7.60 -21.57 -1.28
N VAL A 51 6.55 -20.76 -1.09
CA VAL A 51 5.66 -20.87 0.09
C VAL A 51 4.23 -21.30 -0.24
N SER A 52 3.74 -21.03 -1.46
CA SER A 52 2.32 -21.20 -1.82
C SER A 52 2.09 -21.98 -3.11
N GLY A 53 3.10 -22.21 -3.93
CA GLY A 53 2.99 -22.96 -5.19
C GLY A 53 3.11 -22.12 -6.45
N PRO A 54 2.86 -22.70 -7.63
CA PRO A 54 3.27 -22.09 -8.92
C PRO A 54 2.37 -20.98 -9.44
N PHE A 55 1.15 -20.83 -8.91
CA PHE A 55 0.19 -19.88 -9.45
C PHE A 55 0.29 -18.52 -8.75
N TYR A 56 0.91 -17.58 -9.43
CA TYR A 56 1.05 -16.19 -8.99
C TYR A 56 0.82 -15.22 -10.13
N HIS A 57 0.00 -14.23 -9.90
CA HIS A 57 -0.21 -13.12 -10.83
C HIS A 57 0.78 -12.01 -10.52
N SER A 58 1.88 -11.98 -11.27
CA SER A 58 2.91 -10.94 -11.15
C SER A 58 2.36 -9.56 -11.49
N ARG A 59 2.79 -8.58 -10.71
CA ARG A 59 2.37 -7.18 -10.87
C ARG A 59 3.57 -6.26 -10.80
N LYS A 60 3.43 -5.08 -11.40
CA LYS A 60 4.42 -4.01 -11.34
C LYS A 60 3.77 -2.73 -10.85
N ASN A 61 4.53 -1.93 -10.10
CA ASN A 61 4.09 -0.60 -9.66
C ASN A 61 4.23 0.42 -10.81
N GLY A 62 3.89 1.68 -10.53
CA GLY A 62 3.95 2.76 -11.53
C GLY A 62 5.37 3.10 -12.02
N LEU A 63 6.41 2.59 -11.37
CA LEU A 63 7.80 2.69 -11.80
C LEU A 63 8.28 1.47 -12.61
N GLY A 64 7.39 0.51 -12.88
CA GLY A 64 7.73 -0.73 -13.55
C GLY A 64 8.47 -1.75 -12.68
N GLU A 65 8.55 -1.54 -11.37
CA GLU A 65 9.20 -2.44 -10.43
C GLU A 65 8.26 -3.57 -10.02
N TYR A 66 8.80 -4.76 -9.75
CA TYR A 66 8.01 -5.89 -9.26
C TYR A 66 7.35 -5.55 -7.93
N LEU A 67 6.04 -5.79 -7.85
CA LEU A 67 5.18 -5.41 -6.75
C LEU A 67 4.70 -6.64 -5.99
N PRO A 68 5.21 -6.88 -4.76
CA PRO A 68 4.66 -7.89 -3.89
C PRO A 68 3.19 -7.63 -3.59
N ASN A 69 2.35 -8.64 -3.76
CA ASN A 69 0.94 -8.54 -3.50
C ASN A 69 0.38 -9.90 -3.07
N PHE A 70 -0.49 -9.90 -2.10
CA PHE A 70 -1.19 -11.11 -1.64
C PHE A 70 -2.55 -10.78 -1.04
N CYS A 71 -3.42 -11.76 -1.07
CA CYS A 71 -4.78 -11.69 -0.54
C CYS A 71 -4.92 -12.60 0.69
N LEU A 72 -5.56 -12.08 1.72
CA LEU A 72 -6.08 -12.84 2.85
C LEU A 72 -7.57 -13.07 2.58
N LYS A 73 -7.92 -14.28 2.15
CA LYS A 73 -9.31 -14.69 2.00
C LYS A 73 -9.88 -15.10 3.34
N ILE A 74 -10.76 -14.26 3.85
CA ILE A 74 -11.33 -14.40 5.19
C ILE A 74 -12.82 -14.09 5.11
N PRO A 75 -13.69 -14.98 5.59
CA PRO A 75 -15.12 -14.75 5.59
C PRO A 75 -15.53 -13.49 6.38
N THR A 76 -16.71 -12.99 6.11
CA THR A 76 -17.31 -11.89 6.89
C THR A 76 -17.41 -12.28 8.35
N GLY A 77 -17.04 -11.39 9.27
CA GLY A 77 -16.96 -11.70 10.69
C GLY A 77 -15.68 -12.39 11.15
N GLY A 78 -14.80 -12.83 10.24
CA GLY A 78 -13.54 -13.52 10.56
C GLY A 78 -12.40 -12.63 11.05
N GLY A 79 -12.64 -11.33 11.31
CA GLY A 79 -11.63 -10.41 11.84
C GLY A 79 -10.67 -9.86 10.78
N LYS A 80 -11.12 -9.63 9.55
CA LYS A 80 -10.32 -9.04 8.45
C LYS A 80 -9.51 -7.82 8.89
N THR A 81 -10.16 -6.87 9.54
CA THR A 81 -9.51 -5.62 9.99
C THR A 81 -8.41 -5.87 11.02
N LEU A 82 -8.62 -6.81 11.96
CA LEU A 82 -7.59 -7.20 12.92
C LEU A 82 -6.38 -7.82 12.23
N LEU A 83 -6.64 -8.74 11.28
CA LEU A 83 -5.56 -9.37 10.51
C LEU A 83 -4.83 -8.37 9.62
N ALA A 84 -5.53 -7.37 9.06
CA ALA A 84 -4.90 -6.29 8.33
C ALA A 84 -3.91 -5.51 9.19
N VAL A 85 -4.32 -5.09 10.38
CA VAL A 85 -3.46 -4.36 11.32
C VAL A 85 -2.24 -5.18 11.73
N LYS A 86 -2.44 -6.48 12.04
CA LYS A 86 -1.35 -7.40 12.35
C LYS A 86 -0.42 -7.63 11.15
N THR A 87 -0.96 -7.66 9.94
CA THR A 87 -0.17 -7.78 8.71
C THR A 87 0.66 -6.52 8.46
N ILE A 88 0.13 -5.32 8.73
CA ILE A 88 0.91 -4.08 8.66
C ILE A 88 2.12 -4.17 9.59
N ASP A 89 1.93 -4.63 10.84
CA ASP A 89 3.03 -4.82 11.79
C ASP A 89 4.10 -5.79 11.24
N LEU A 90 3.68 -6.93 10.68
CA LEU A 90 4.60 -7.88 10.07
C LEU A 90 5.35 -7.31 8.86
N VAL A 91 4.65 -6.57 7.97
CA VAL A 91 5.28 -5.92 6.82
C VAL A 91 6.30 -4.88 7.28
N GLN A 92 5.97 -4.06 8.28
CA GLN A 92 6.87 -3.06 8.84
C GLN A 92 8.10 -3.70 9.49
N SER A 93 7.89 -4.68 10.37
CA SER A 93 8.98 -5.28 11.16
C SER A 93 9.86 -6.24 10.36
N MET A 94 9.25 -7.08 9.51
CA MET A 94 9.97 -8.15 8.81
C MET A 94 10.46 -7.74 7.43
N TYR A 95 9.62 -7.06 6.63
CA TYR A 95 9.93 -6.76 5.23
C TYR A 95 10.57 -5.39 5.04
N LEU A 96 9.99 -4.33 5.62
CA LEU A 96 10.51 -2.96 5.50
C LEU A 96 11.56 -2.64 6.56
N LYS A 97 11.58 -3.38 7.67
CA LYS A 97 12.49 -3.21 8.81
C LYS A 97 12.48 -1.78 9.36
N ARG A 98 11.29 -1.19 9.46
CA ARG A 98 11.06 0.16 9.97
C ARG A 98 9.75 0.23 10.75
N LYS A 99 9.59 1.25 11.61
CA LYS A 99 8.38 1.49 12.40
C LYS A 99 7.55 2.67 11.91
N THR A 100 8.09 3.43 10.96
CA THR A 100 7.51 4.65 10.42
C THR A 100 7.19 4.50 8.94
N GLY A 101 6.52 5.47 8.35
CA GLY A 101 6.21 5.50 6.93
C GLY A 101 4.73 5.63 6.65
N MET A 102 4.31 5.29 5.43
CA MET A 102 2.96 5.53 4.93
C MET A 102 2.20 4.22 4.69
N VAL A 103 0.98 4.15 5.22
CA VAL A 103 -0.02 3.13 4.90
C VAL A 103 -1.20 3.81 4.24
N LEU A 104 -1.60 3.35 3.08
CA LEU A 104 -2.82 3.76 2.41
C LEU A 104 -3.87 2.66 2.56
N TRP A 105 -4.89 2.92 3.36
CA TRP A 105 -5.98 1.99 3.60
C TRP A 105 -7.18 2.33 2.73
N VAL A 106 -7.46 1.47 1.76
CA VAL A 106 -8.48 1.70 0.75
C VAL A 106 -9.71 0.83 1.04
N VAL A 107 -10.87 1.46 1.09
CA VAL A 107 -12.15 0.82 1.38
C VAL A 107 -13.18 1.09 0.29
N PRO A 108 -14.16 0.15 0.07
CA PRO A 108 -15.07 0.25 -1.07
C PRO A 108 -16.31 1.11 -0.83
N SER A 109 -16.64 1.45 0.40
CA SER A 109 -17.90 2.14 0.72
C SER A 109 -17.78 3.07 1.92
N ASP A 110 -18.68 4.06 1.96
CA ASP A 110 -18.76 5.03 3.04
C ASP A 110 -19.06 4.37 4.40
N ALA A 111 -19.88 3.33 4.45
CA ALA A 111 -20.20 2.64 5.69
C ALA A 111 -18.96 1.96 6.30
N ILE A 112 -18.16 1.25 5.46
CA ILE A 112 -16.91 0.63 5.91
C ILE A 112 -15.90 1.71 6.28
N TYR A 113 -15.83 2.80 5.49
CA TYR A 113 -14.97 3.94 5.79
C TYR A 113 -15.23 4.51 7.19
N LYS A 114 -16.48 4.88 7.49
CA LYS A 114 -16.87 5.47 8.78
C LYS A 114 -16.61 4.53 9.96
N GLN A 115 -16.89 3.25 9.79
CA GLN A 115 -16.63 2.26 10.84
C GLN A 115 -15.13 2.10 11.09
N THR A 116 -14.34 1.93 10.04
CA THR A 116 -12.90 1.69 10.16
C THR A 116 -12.19 2.91 10.71
N ILE A 117 -12.48 4.12 10.19
CA ILE A 117 -11.83 5.35 10.66
C ILE A 117 -12.13 5.64 12.13
N LYS A 118 -13.38 5.40 12.56
CA LYS A 118 -13.78 5.52 13.98
C LYS A 118 -12.92 4.63 14.86
N ASN A 119 -12.81 3.36 14.50
CA ASN A 119 -12.04 2.37 15.27
C ASN A 119 -10.52 2.69 15.29
N LEU A 120 -9.97 3.20 14.18
CA LEU A 120 -8.56 3.55 14.10
C LEU A 120 -8.23 4.87 14.84
N LYS A 121 -9.16 5.81 14.92
CA LYS A 121 -8.98 7.06 15.67
C LYS A 121 -9.15 6.87 17.18
N ASP A 122 -9.91 5.87 17.62
CA ASP A 122 -10.11 5.54 19.02
C ASP A 122 -8.87 4.83 19.58
N ARG A 123 -8.16 5.51 20.50
CA ARG A 123 -6.91 4.99 21.10
C ARG A 123 -7.13 3.77 21.99
N ASP A 124 -8.32 3.59 22.51
CA ASP A 124 -8.66 2.44 23.36
C ASP A 124 -9.12 1.23 22.53
N HIS A 125 -9.39 1.44 21.24
CA HIS A 125 -9.79 0.36 20.36
C HIS A 125 -8.63 -0.60 20.05
N PRO A 126 -8.83 -1.93 20.09
CA PRO A 126 -7.75 -2.91 19.86
C PRO A 126 -7.00 -2.73 18.54
N TYR A 127 -7.67 -2.30 17.47
CA TYR A 127 -7.00 -2.08 16.16
C TYR A 127 -5.99 -0.94 16.26
N ARG A 128 -6.37 0.16 16.92
CA ARG A 128 -5.46 1.27 17.14
C ARG A 128 -4.29 0.89 18.04
N GLN A 129 -4.56 0.18 19.14
CA GLN A 129 -3.50 -0.29 20.04
C GLN A 129 -2.46 -1.16 19.33
N HIS A 130 -2.90 -2.03 18.40
CA HIS A 130 -1.97 -2.84 17.61
C HIS A 130 -1.11 -2.00 16.65
N LEU A 131 -1.67 -0.96 16.02
CA LEU A 131 -0.89 -0.02 15.22
C LEU A 131 0.10 0.76 16.08
N ASP A 132 -0.31 1.18 17.27
CA ASP A 132 0.57 1.87 18.21
C ASP A 132 1.72 0.97 18.69
N ILE A 133 1.48 -0.32 18.91
CA ILE A 133 2.54 -1.29 19.20
C ILE A 133 3.51 -1.39 18.02
N ALA A 134 3.01 -1.54 16.79
CA ALA A 134 3.81 -1.66 15.58
C ALA A 134 4.71 -0.43 15.35
N SER A 135 4.20 0.76 15.65
CA SER A 135 4.89 2.03 15.46
C SER A 135 5.73 2.49 16.65
N GLY A 136 5.67 1.77 17.79
CA GLY A 136 6.27 2.23 19.05
C GLY A 136 5.54 3.44 19.67
N GLY A 137 4.21 3.49 19.53
CA GLY A 137 3.34 4.54 20.05
C GLY A 137 3.19 5.75 19.14
N LYS A 138 3.76 5.71 17.93
CA LYS A 138 3.80 6.83 17.00
C LYS A 138 2.92 6.57 15.76
N THR A 139 1.60 6.42 15.95
CA THR A 139 0.62 6.26 14.86
C THR A 139 -0.17 7.55 14.65
N ILE A 140 -0.27 7.99 13.41
CA ILE A 140 -1.11 9.11 12.98
C ILE A 140 -2.16 8.59 12.01
N ILE A 141 -3.43 8.87 12.28
CA ILE A 141 -4.54 8.52 11.39
C ILE A 141 -4.94 9.78 10.62
N ARG A 142 -5.00 9.69 9.29
CA ARG A 142 -5.34 10.79 8.38
C ARG A 142 -6.49 10.42 7.46
N GLU A 143 -7.28 11.40 7.14
CA GLU A 143 -8.30 11.35 6.09
C GLU A 143 -7.83 12.13 4.87
N LYS A 144 -8.53 12.00 3.74
CA LYS A 144 -8.15 12.63 2.47
C LYS A 144 -7.96 14.14 2.54
N ALA A 145 -8.70 14.81 3.43
CA ALA A 145 -8.64 16.26 3.61
C ALA A 145 -7.55 16.70 4.59
N ASP A 146 -6.96 15.77 5.32
CA ASP A 146 -5.96 16.08 6.33
C ASP A 146 -4.60 16.32 5.69
N HIS A 147 -3.86 17.25 6.27
CA HIS A 147 -2.47 17.54 5.92
C HIS A 147 -1.52 16.70 6.77
N PHE A 148 -0.37 16.38 6.21
CA PHE A 148 0.78 15.79 6.91
C PHE A 148 2.08 16.23 6.24
N THR A 149 3.17 16.19 6.98
CA THR A 149 4.49 16.68 6.56
C THR A 149 5.48 15.54 6.32
N PRO A 150 6.63 15.79 5.68
CA PRO A 150 7.72 14.82 5.61
C PRO A 150 8.17 14.31 6.99
N GLU A 151 8.22 15.18 8.00
CA GLU A 151 8.55 14.83 9.39
C GLU A 151 7.50 13.88 9.99
N ASP A 152 6.21 14.14 9.74
CA ASP A 152 5.15 13.23 10.20
C ASP A 152 5.41 11.80 9.73
N VAL A 153 5.76 11.63 8.46
CA VAL A 153 6.02 10.30 7.87
C VAL A 153 7.37 9.71 8.31
N ALA A 154 8.37 10.56 8.53
CA ALA A 154 9.68 10.12 9.01
C ALA A 154 9.63 9.63 10.45
N GLU A 155 8.83 10.25 11.31
CA GLU A 155 8.75 9.97 12.73
C GLU A 155 7.60 9.07 13.15
N ASN A 156 6.57 8.92 12.31
CA ASN A 156 5.36 8.19 12.65
C ASN A 156 4.98 7.17 11.58
N LEU A 157 4.12 6.22 11.96
CA LEU A 157 3.34 5.42 11.03
C LEU A 157 2.07 6.20 10.68
N VAL A 158 2.06 6.80 9.50
CA VAL A 158 0.89 7.55 8.99
C VAL A 158 -0.04 6.59 8.27
N VAL A 159 -1.25 6.42 8.76
CA VAL A 159 -2.29 5.61 8.14
C VAL A 159 -3.35 6.54 7.55
N MET A 160 -3.40 6.60 6.23
CA MET A 160 -4.39 7.39 5.51
C MET A 160 -5.51 6.51 4.99
N MET A 161 -6.75 6.92 5.29
CA MET A 161 -7.95 6.27 4.75
C MET A 161 -8.36 6.89 3.42
N LEU A 162 -8.65 6.05 2.43
CA LEU A 162 -9.12 6.46 1.13
C LEU A 162 -10.30 5.60 0.69
N MET A 163 -11.32 6.22 0.11
CA MET A 163 -12.46 5.51 -0.45
C MET A 163 -12.27 5.24 -1.95
N LEU A 164 -12.50 4.00 -2.39
CA LEU A 164 -12.37 3.53 -3.76
C LEU A 164 -13.03 4.44 -4.81
N PRO A 165 -14.32 4.81 -4.68
CA PRO A 165 -15.00 5.65 -5.67
C PRO A 165 -14.35 7.01 -5.85
N SER A 166 -13.59 7.48 -4.88
CA SER A 166 -12.83 8.74 -4.95
C SER A 166 -11.57 8.62 -5.81
N ALA A 167 -11.10 7.39 -6.04
CA ALA A 167 -9.88 7.11 -6.81
C ALA A 167 -10.15 6.87 -8.32
N TRP A 168 -11.41 6.65 -8.74
CA TRP A 168 -11.69 6.07 -10.07
C TRP A 168 -12.53 6.87 -11.04
N ARG A 169 -12.99 8.04 -10.74
CA ARG A 169 -13.78 8.81 -11.72
C ARG A 169 -12.91 9.11 -12.94
N GLU A 170 -13.44 8.85 -14.14
CA GLU A 170 -12.76 8.93 -15.44
C GLU A 170 -12.06 10.26 -15.73
N ASN A 171 -12.39 11.29 -15.01
CA ASN A 171 -11.81 12.62 -15.18
C ASN A 171 -10.74 12.86 -14.11
N ARG A 172 -9.46 12.65 -14.44
CA ARG A 172 -8.31 12.91 -13.56
C ARG A 172 -8.31 14.35 -13.01
N GLU A 173 -8.86 15.30 -13.75
CA GLU A 173 -8.97 16.71 -13.33
C GLU A 173 -9.96 16.90 -12.16
N THR A 174 -10.95 16.03 -12.03
CA THR A 174 -11.94 16.09 -10.94
C THR A 174 -11.52 15.37 -9.68
N LEU A 175 -10.44 14.58 -9.71
CA LEU A 175 -9.91 13.90 -8.55
C LEU A 175 -9.12 14.89 -7.70
N ARG A 176 -9.71 15.33 -6.59
CA ARG A 176 -9.04 16.24 -5.63
C ARG A 176 -7.67 15.75 -5.16
N LEU A 177 -7.38 14.45 -5.25
CA LEU A 177 -6.08 13.84 -4.97
C LEU A 177 -4.96 14.35 -5.88
N PHE A 178 -5.30 14.69 -7.13
CA PHE A 178 -4.33 15.15 -8.13
C PHE A 178 -4.37 16.65 -8.35
N ARG A 179 -5.23 17.38 -7.63
CA ARG A 179 -5.21 18.84 -7.65
C ARG A 179 -4.07 19.34 -6.80
N ASP A 180 -3.36 20.29 -7.32
CA ASP A 180 -2.46 21.12 -6.54
C ASP A 180 -3.30 22.00 -5.62
N ASN A 181 -3.26 21.72 -4.33
CA ASN A 181 -3.97 22.49 -3.30
C ASN A 181 -3.00 23.22 -2.37
N GLY A 182 -1.71 23.25 -2.73
CA GLY A 182 -0.65 23.90 -1.94
C GLY A 182 -0.37 23.21 -0.58
N GLY A 183 -1.03 22.10 -0.30
CA GLY A 183 -0.99 21.47 1.02
C GLY A 183 0.21 20.53 1.26
N PHE A 184 0.99 20.23 0.21
CA PHE A 184 2.08 19.25 0.27
C PHE A 184 3.40 19.78 -0.30
N THR A 185 3.57 21.11 -0.30
CA THR A 185 4.75 21.78 -0.87
C THR A 185 6.06 21.32 -0.25
N GLU A 186 6.06 20.94 1.04
CA GLU A 186 7.24 20.49 1.77
C GLU A 186 7.86 19.19 1.24
N PHE A 187 7.09 18.41 0.47
CA PHE A 187 7.59 17.20 -0.19
C PHE A 187 8.28 17.46 -1.53
N PHE A 188 8.25 18.69 -2.02
CA PHE A 188 8.68 19.02 -3.37
C PHE A 188 9.69 20.17 -3.37
N PRO A 189 10.50 20.29 -4.44
CA PRO A 189 11.34 21.46 -4.65
C PRO A 189 10.49 22.73 -4.76
N SER A 190 11.07 23.89 -4.42
CA SER A 190 10.43 25.20 -4.69
C SER A 190 10.19 25.39 -6.19
N GLU A 191 9.20 26.19 -6.55
CA GLU A 191 8.72 26.37 -7.93
C GLU A 191 9.84 26.76 -8.91
N ASP A 192 10.82 27.54 -8.48
CA ASP A 192 11.96 28.01 -9.26
C ASP A 192 13.15 27.04 -9.28
N ASN A 193 13.10 25.97 -8.49
CA ASN A 193 14.16 24.95 -8.43
C ASN A 193 14.01 23.90 -9.54
N TYR A 194 14.20 24.30 -10.79
CA TYR A 194 14.10 23.40 -11.95
C TYR A 194 15.04 22.18 -11.90
N PRO A 195 16.30 22.29 -11.46
CA PRO A 195 17.16 21.14 -11.27
C PRO A 195 16.59 20.11 -10.28
N GLY A 196 15.98 20.60 -9.19
CA GLY A 196 15.32 19.75 -8.18
C GLY A 196 14.12 19.00 -8.78
N HIS A 197 13.28 19.69 -9.57
CA HIS A 197 12.15 19.07 -10.27
C HIS A 197 12.63 18.00 -11.27
N ALA A 198 13.68 18.29 -12.05
CA ALA A 198 14.26 17.35 -12.99
C ALA A 198 14.82 16.10 -12.29
N ALA A 199 15.54 16.27 -11.19
CA ALA A 199 16.08 15.16 -10.38
C ALA A 199 14.93 14.30 -9.79
N LEU A 200 13.85 14.93 -9.32
CA LEU A 200 12.70 14.22 -8.79
C LEU A 200 11.97 13.42 -9.88
N LEU A 201 11.81 13.97 -11.08
CA LEU A 201 11.23 13.30 -12.25
C LEU A 201 12.10 12.16 -12.77
N ALA A 202 13.43 12.29 -12.71
CA ALA A 202 14.34 11.20 -13.03
C ALA A 202 14.16 10.00 -12.10
N LYS A 203 13.91 10.26 -10.81
CA LYS A 203 13.66 9.21 -9.81
C LYS A 203 12.24 8.65 -9.87
N TYR A 204 11.26 9.50 -10.14
CA TYR A 204 9.84 9.15 -10.17
C TYR A 204 9.19 9.65 -11.47
N PRO A 205 9.41 8.98 -12.60
CA PRO A 205 8.97 9.46 -13.92
C PRO A 205 7.45 9.49 -14.09
N ASN A 206 6.69 8.86 -13.20
CA ASN A 206 5.23 8.85 -13.21
C ASN A 206 4.57 9.95 -12.38
N LEU A 207 5.35 10.95 -11.91
CA LEU A 207 4.78 12.12 -11.25
C LEU A 207 4.00 12.99 -12.23
N ASP A 208 2.88 13.54 -11.75
CA ASP A 208 2.09 14.51 -12.53
C ASP A 208 2.81 15.86 -12.52
N VAL A 209 2.89 16.47 -13.70
CA VAL A 209 3.51 17.78 -13.92
C VAL A 209 2.47 18.81 -14.35
N PHE A 210 2.78 20.09 -14.19
CA PHE A 210 1.99 21.14 -14.81
C PHE A 210 2.17 21.07 -16.33
N SER A 211 1.06 20.98 -17.07
CA SER A 211 1.06 21.09 -18.52
C SER A 211 1.09 22.58 -18.88
N GLY A 212 2.24 23.09 -19.31
CA GLY A 212 2.32 24.37 -20.00
C GLY A 212 1.90 24.20 -21.47
N GLU A 213 1.21 25.18 -22.04
CA GLU A 213 0.87 25.20 -23.48
C GLU A 213 2.12 25.25 -24.40
N PHE A 214 3.30 25.50 -23.82
CA PHE A 214 4.56 25.58 -24.53
C PHE A 214 5.59 24.64 -23.90
N GLU A 215 6.08 23.65 -24.64
CA GLU A 215 7.18 22.75 -24.26
C GLU A 215 8.52 23.43 -23.93
N ILE A 216 8.58 24.76 -24.01
CA ILE A 216 9.79 25.57 -23.86
C ILE A 216 10.20 25.71 -22.38
N PHE A 217 9.28 25.51 -21.44
CA PHE A 217 9.58 25.64 -20.02
C PHE A 217 9.93 24.29 -19.37
N PRO A 218 10.91 24.26 -18.45
CA PRO A 218 11.21 23.07 -17.68
C PRO A 218 9.96 22.55 -16.96
N LYS A 219 9.78 21.22 -16.94
CA LYS A 219 8.63 20.60 -16.28
C LYS A 219 8.68 20.82 -14.76
N GLN A 220 7.60 21.32 -14.21
CA GLN A 220 7.40 21.44 -12.78
C GLN A 220 6.46 20.34 -12.26
N VAL A 221 6.85 19.69 -11.17
CA VAL A 221 6.04 18.66 -10.51
C VAL A 221 4.92 19.29 -9.72
N LYS A 222 3.70 18.77 -9.83
CA LYS A 222 2.56 19.22 -9.03
C LYS A 222 2.72 18.81 -7.56
N THR A 223 2.45 19.75 -6.63
CA THR A 223 2.51 19.56 -5.18
C THR A 223 1.22 18.94 -4.63
N SER A 224 0.78 17.82 -5.23
CA SER A 224 -0.49 17.15 -4.93
C SER A 224 -0.32 15.99 -3.95
N LEU A 225 -1.40 15.63 -3.24
CA LEU A 225 -1.44 14.41 -2.43
C LEU A 225 -1.12 13.16 -3.27
N GLY A 226 -1.62 13.09 -4.52
CA GLY A 226 -1.32 11.97 -5.42
C GLY A 226 0.17 11.80 -5.68
N ASN A 227 0.87 12.89 -5.99
CA ASN A 227 2.32 12.86 -6.16
C ASN A 227 3.08 12.57 -4.86
N THR A 228 2.59 13.08 -3.73
CA THR A 228 3.16 12.76 -2.41
C THR A 228 3.09 11.26 -2.13
N LEU A 229 1.95 10.61 -2.40
CA LEU A 229 1.81 9.15 -2.25
C LEU A 229 2.77 8.39 -3.17
N LYS A 230 2.97 8.85 -4.42
CA LYS A 230 3.93 8.23 -5.37
C LYS A 230 5.36 8.25 -4.85
N ILE A 231 5.77 9.34 -4.19
CA ILE A 231 7.11 9.49 -3.59
C ILE A 231 7.26 8.61 -2.34
N LEU A 232 6.21 8.51 -1.52
CA LEU A 232 6.25 7.80 -0.24
C LEU A 232 6.19 6.28 -0.39
N SER A 233 5.79 5.75 -1.54
CA SER A 233 5.70 4.31 -1.82
C SER A 233 4.98 3.55 -0.70
N PRO A 234 3.68 3.78 -0.49
CA PRO A 234 2.95 3.29 0.68
C PRO A 234 2.80 1.77 0.71
N ILE A 235 2.58 1.23 1.91
CA ILE A 235 1.88 -0.05 2.04
C ILE A 235 0.42 0.21 1.65
N ILE A 236 -0.15 -0.54 0.72
CA ILE A 236 -1.58 -0.45 0.42
C ILE A 236 -2.29 -1.62 1.10
N VAL A 237 -3.27 -1.31 1.94
CA VAL A 237 -4.27 -2.25 2.44
C VAL A 237 -5.55 -2.04 1.66
N LEU A 238 -6.01 -3.08 0.97
CA LEU A 238 -7.17 -3.02 0.09
C LEU A 238 -8.28 -3.87 0.70
N ASP A 239 -9.23 -3.23 1.37
CA ASP A 239 -10.38 -3.92 1.97
C ASP A 239 -11.44 -4.19 0.91
N GLU A 240 -11.99 -5.42 0.92
CA GLU A 240 -12.90 -5.94 -0.13
C GLU A 240 -12.31 -5.76 -1.54
N GLY A 241 -11.07 -6.20 -1.71
CA GLY A 241 -10.25 -6.01 -2.90
C GLY A 241 -10.92 -6.38 -4.22
N HIS A 242 -11.84 -7.37 -4.20
CA HIS A 242 -12.60 -7.76 -5.39
C HIS A 242 -13.38 -6.60 -6.05
N LYS A 243 -13.70 -5.55 -5.33
CA LYS A 243 -14.35 -4.33 -5.85
C LYS A 243 -13.39 -3.37 -6.57
N ALA A 244 -12.08 -3.61 -6.45
CA ALA A 244 -11.03 -2.74 -6.99
C ALA A 244 -10.46 -3.20 -8.34
N TYR A 245 -10.95 -4.27 -8.92
CA TYR A 245 -10.33 -4.92 -10.10
C TYR A 245 -10.75 -4.36 -11.46
N GLY A 246 -11.41 -3.21 -11.53
CA GLY A 246 -11.50 -2.47 -12.80
C GLY A 246 -10.10 -1.97 -13.23
N GLU A 247 -9.81 -1.96 -14.54
CA GLU A 247 -8.48 -1.56 -15.05
C GLU A 247 -8.03 -0.18 -14.57
N ASN A 248 -8.92 0.80 -14.52
CA ASN A 248 -8.63 2.15 -14.06
C ASN A 248 -8.29 2.18 -12.57
N SER A 249 -8.93 1.31 -11.81
CA SER A 249 -8.69 1.13 -10.38
C SER A 249 -7.30 0.64 -10.09
N GLN A 250 -6.90 -0.42 -10.78
CA GLN A 250 -5.59 -1.00 -10.64
C GLN A 250 -4.49 -0.02 -11.08
N LYS A 251 -4.68 0.66 -12.21
CA LYS A 251 -3.74 1.69 -12.68
C LYS A 251 -3.54 2.80 -11.65
N ALA A 252 -4.61 3.25 -10.99
CA ALA A 252 -4.50 4.28 -9.97
C ALA A 252 -3.74 3.80 -8.73
N LEU A 253 -4.07 2.60 -8.21
CA LEU A 253 -3.39 2.03 -7.03
C LEU A 253 -1.91 1.73 -7.29
N TYR A 254 -1.61 1.08 -8.42
CA TYR A 254 -0.22 0.78 -8.79
C TYR A 254 0.57 2.05 -9.11
N GLY A 255 -0.12 3.08 -9.63
CA GLY A 255 0.44 4.40 -9.90
C GLY A 255 0.94 5.14 -8.66
N PHE A 256 0.46 4.81 -7.45
CA PHE A 256 1.01 5.34 -6.19
C PHE A 256 2.37 4.72 -5.81
N ASN A 257 2.94 3.88 -6.66
CA ASN A 257 4.22 3.21 -6.44
C ASN A 257 4.28 2.42 -5.13
N PRO A 258 3.23 1.65 -4.77
CA PRO A 258 3.25 0.94 -3.50
C PRO A 258 4.43 0.00 -3.38
N CYS A 259 4.94 -0.18 -2.16
CA CYS A 259 5.99 -1.14 -1.87
C CYS A 259 5.45 -2.57 -1.69
N ILE A 260 4.18 -2.70 -1.31
CA ILE A 260 3.47 -3.97 -1.16
C ILE A 260 1.96 -3.71 -1.11
N ILE A 261 1.16 -4.65 -1.62
CA ILE A 261 -0.31 -4.61 -1.50
C ILE A 261 -0.78 -5.81 -0.69
N VAL A 262 -1.57 -5.53 0.33
CA VAL A 262 -2.29 -6.51 1.16
C VAL A 262 -3.77 -6.40 0.84
N GLU A 263 -4.31 -7.40 0.20
CA GLU A 263 -5.73 -7.49 -0.14
C GLU A 263 -6.48 -8.28 0.94
N LEU A 264 -7.65 -7.81 1.33
CA LEU A 264 -8.58 -8.51 2.21
C LEU A 264 -9.87 -8.75 1.44
N SER A 265 -10.33 -9.99 1.39
CA SER A 265 -11.60 -10.30 0.71
C SER A 265 -12.23 -11.57 1.28
N ALA A 266 -13.56 -11.57 1.34
CA ALA A 266 -14.31 -12.80 1.59
C ALA A 266 -14.46 -13.63 0.29
N THR A 267 -14.46 -12.95 -0.85
CA THR A 267 -14.68 -13.52 -2.18
C THR A 267 -13.64 -12.95 -3.16
N PRO A 268 -12.36 -13.34 -3.03
CA PRO A 268 -11.34 -12.86 -3.96
C PRO A 268 -11.65 -13.28 -5.41
N LEU A 269 -11.16 -12.51 -6.35
CA LEU A 269 -11.24 -12.87 -7.77
C LEU A 269 -10.14 -13.89 -8.12
N ASP A 270 -10.30 -14.58 -9.26
CA ASP A 270 -9.31 -15.53 -9.79
C ASP A 270 -7.92 -14.88 -10.00
N LYS A 271 -7.90 -13.55 -10.18
CA LYS A 271 -6.67 -12.76 -10.32
C LYS A 271 -6.01 -12.37 -8.99
N SER A 272 -6.64 -12.67 -7.84
CA SER A 272 -6.07 -12.40 -6.52
C SER A 272 -5.10 -13.50 -6.14
N ASN A 273 -3.94 -13.12 -5.62
CA ASN A 273 -2.96 -14.05 -5.07
C ASN A 273 -3.36 -14.44 -3.65
N SER A 274 -4.21 -15.44 -3.50
CA SER A 274 -4.74 -15.88 -2.20
C SER A 274 -3.66 -16.66 -1.43
N LEU A 275 -2.94 -15.95 -0.57
CA LEU A 275 -1.92 -16.55 0.32
C LEU A 275 -2.56 -17.33 1.46
N VAL A 276 -3.67 -16.84 1.96
CA VAL A 276 -4.46 -17.41 3.05
C VAL A 276 -5.87 -17.65 2.54
N ASP A 277 -6.41 -18.84 2.77
CA ASP A 277 -7.81 -19.19 2.46
C ASP A 277 -8.45 -19.83 3.70
N ILE A 278 -9.26 -19.04 4.40
CA ILE A 278 -10.00 -19.49 5.58
C ILE A 278 -11.43 -19.78 5.17
N GLY A 279 -11.84 -21.05 5.32
CA GLY A 279 -13.20 -21.49 5.06
C GLY A 279 -14.17 -21.18 6.21
N GLY A 280 -15.48 -21.14 5.91
CA GLY A 280 -16.51 -20.93 6.94
C GLY A 280 -16.53 -21.99 8.04
N MET A 281 -16.08 -23.24 7.77
CA MET A 281 -15.96 -24.30 8.76
C MET A 281 -14.86 -24.04 9.80
N GLU A 282 -13.78 -23.37 9.40
CA GLU A 282 -12.67 -23.04 10.32
C GLU A 282 -13.06 -21.91 11.29
N LEU A 283 -13.93 -20.99 10.86
CA LEU A 283 -14.52 -19.98 11.72
C LEU A 283 -15.33 -20.60 12.87
N ASN A 284 -16.10 -21.66 12.57
CA ASN A 284 -17.00 -22.31 13.56
C ASN A 284 -16.23 -23.20 14.55
N ARG A 285 -15.04 -23.70 14.19
CA ARG A 285 -14.18 -24.48 15.10
C ARG A 285 -13.37 -23.64 16.09
N GLY A 286 -13.27 -22.34 15.83
CA GLY A 286 -12.57 -21.38 16.70
C GLY A 286 -13.51 -20.45 17.49
N ALA A 287 -14.80 -20.72 17.49
CA ALA A 287 -15.81 -19.95 18.23
C ALA A 287 -15.97 -20.43 19.67
#